data_f42738aae11eaeef9d969c52fce85870
#
_entry.id   f42738aae11eaeef9d969c52fce85870
#
_cell.length_a   1.000
_cell.length_b   1.000
_cell.length_c   1.000
_cell.angle_alpha   90.00
_cell.angle_beta   90.00
_cell.angle_gamma   90.00
#
_symmetry.space_group_name_H-M   'P 1'
#
loop_
_entity.id
_entity.type
_entity.pdbx_description
1 polymer ?
#
loop_
_entity_poly.entity_id
_entity_poly.type
_entity_poly.pdbx_seq_one_letter_code
_entity_poly.pdbx_strand_id
1 'polypeptide(L)'
;MTETLSKAWSLFDAGNYTDAETLYKECYAKIPSTDHDNYWQVLMGLIYAESFLEHFAEARTYASQLISCAIDHEEKHIAIHQAGMIERMAGAYDKAMNLFLQEEALIEKNFPDDAL
;
A
#
# COMPACT_ATOMS: atom_id res chain seq x y z
N MET A 1 8.18 -16.53 -7.30
CA MET A 1 7.73 -15.39 -6.47
C MET A 1 6.35 -14.88 -6.88
N THR A 2 6.10 -14.74 -8.17
CA THR A 2 4.80 -14.31 -8.70
C THR A 2 3.66 -15.21 -8.24
N GLU A 3 3.86 -16.53 -8.25
CA GLU A 3 2.83 -17.50 -7.81
C GLU A 3 2.52 -17.33 -6.33
N THR A 4 3.54 -17.06 -5.51
CA THR A 4 3.35 -16.86 -4.07
C THR A 4 2.60 -15.57 -3.80
N LEU A 5 2.91 -14.49 -4.53
CA LEU A 5 2.17 -13.23 -4.41
C LEU A 5 0.71 -13.39 -4.85
N SER A 6 0.46 -14.14 -5.92
CA SER A 6 -0.91 -14.41 -6.37
C SER A 6 -1.69 -15.22 -5.34
N LYS A 7 -1.04 -16.20 -4.71
CA LYS A 7 -1.66 -17.00 -3.65
C LYS A 7 -2.00 -16.14 -2.43
N ALA A 8 -1.08 -15.25 -2.03
CA ALA A 8 -1.31 -14.33 -0.93
C ALA A 8 -2.51 -13.42 -1.21
N TRP A 9 -2.61 -12.88 -2.42
CA TRP A 9 -3.74 -12.06 -2.82
C TRP A 9 -5.05 -12.85 -2.80
N SER A 10 -5.04 -14.10 -3.28
CA SER A 10 -6.22 -14.95 -3.25
C SER A 10 -6.69 -15.22 -1.82
N LEU A 11 -5.76 -15.42 -0.89
CA LEU A 11 -6.08 -15.60 0.52
C LEU A 11 -6.72 -14.33 1.10
N PHE A 12 -6.16 -13.18 0.77
CA PHE A 12 -6.71 -11.89 1.20
C PHE A 12 -8.12 -11.70 0.64
N ASP A 13 -8.30 -11.95 -0.64
CA ASP A 13 -9.58 -11.78 -1.33
C ASP A 13 -10.67 -12.69 -0.76
N ALA A 14 -10.27 -13.86 -0.27
CA ALA A 14 -11.17 -14.82 0.38
C ALA A 14 -11.45 -14.48 1.86
N GLY A 15 -10.86 -13.41 2.39
CA GLY A 15 -11.03 -13.01 3.78
C GLY A 15 -10.06 -13.66 4.76
N ASN A 16 -9.10 -14.44 4.26
CA ASN A 16 -8.09 -15.11 5.08
C ASN A 16 -6.90 -14.18 5.32
N TYR A 17 -7.13 -13.10 6.07
CA TYR A 17 -6.15 -12.01 6.21
C TYR A 17 -4.88 -12.43 6.95
N THR A 18 -5.00 -13.27 7.98
CA THR A 18 -3.86 -13.75 8.76
C THR A 18 -2.95 -14.63 7.90
N ASP A 19 -3.53 -15.53 7.10
CA ASP A 19 -2.77 -16.39 6.21
C ASP A 19 -2.11 -15.56 5.08
N ALA A 20 -2.84 -14.56 4.57
CA ALA A 20 -2.30 -13.65 3.59
C ALA A 20 -1.11 -12.86 4.15
N GLU A 21 -1.25 -12.34 5.36
CA GLU A 21 -0.16 -11.63 6.06
C GLU A 21 1.09 -12.50 6.16
N THR A 22 0.93 -13.73 6.63
CA THR A 22 2.04 -14.66 6.78
C THR A 22 2.77 -14.87 5.46
N LEU A 23 2.01 -15.10 4.38
CA LEU A 23 2.59 -15.36 3.07
C LEU A 23 3.26 -14.11 2.48
N TYR A 24 2.65 -12.93 2.65
CA TYR A 24 3.27 -11.68 2.22
C TYR A 24 4.57 -11.39 2.99
N LYS A 25 4.61 -11.68 4.29
CA LYS A 25 5.85 -11.49 5.08
C LYS A 25 6.96 -12.42 4.62
N GLU A 26 6.64 -13.65 4.25
CA GLU A 26 7.61 -14.57 3.66
C GLU A 26 8.17 -14.00 2.36
N CYS A 27 7.30 -13.47 1.50
CA CYS A 27 7.72 -12.85 0.24
C CYS A 27 8.59 -11.62 0.51
N TYR A 28 8.18 -10.78 1.44
CA TYR A 28 8.91 -9.56 1.80
C TYR A 28 10.35 -9.85 2.22
N ALA A 29 10.54 -10.93 2.99
CA ALA A 29 11.87 -11.34 3.44
C ALA A 29 12.79 -11.79 2.31
N LYS A 30 12.23 -12.20 1.17
CA LYS A 30 12.98 -12.77 0.04
C LYS A 30 13.13 -11.82 -1.14
N ILE A 31 12.28 -10.81 -1.26
CA ILE A 31 12.28 -9.89 -2.40
C ILE A 31 13.22 -8.73 -2.09
N PRO A 32 14.29 -8.53 -2.90
CA PRO A 32 15.16 -7.36 -2.71
C PRO A 32 14.44 -6.08 -3.16
N SER A 33 14.78 -4.96 -2.52
CA SER A 33 14.20 -3.67 -2.87
C SER A 33 14.55 -3.23 -4.31
N THR A 34 15.57 -3.84 -4.90
CA THR A 34 15.96 -3.59 -6.29
C THR A 34 15.02 -4.23 -7.30
N ASP A 35 14.24 -5.23 -6.88
CA ASP A 35 13.17 -5.83 -7.70
C ASP A 35 11.91 -5.01 -7.50
N HIS A 36 11.84 -3.87 -8.17
CA HIS A 36 10.82 -2.85 -7.91
C HIS A 36 9.40 -3.38 -8.02
N ASP A 37 9.08 -4.11 -9.09
CA ASP A 37 7.70 -4.56 -9.32
C ASP A 37 7.21 -5.51 -8.23
N ASN A 38 8.02 -6.49 -7.87
CA ASN A 38 7.65 -7.43 -6.81
C ASN A 38 7.67 -6.77 -5.43
N TYR A 39 8.65 -5.89 -5.19
CA TYR A 39 8.74 -5.16 -3.93
C TYR A 39 7.52 -4.27 -3.72
N TRP A 40 7.10 -3.54 -4.77
CA TRP A 40 5.89 -2.72 -4.75
C TRP A 40 4.66 -3.55 -4.44
N GLN A 41 4.49 -4.68 -5.12
CA GLN A 41 3.34 -5.56 -4.91
C GLN A 41 3.27 -6.13 -3.50
N VAL A 42 4.41 -6.55 -2.94
CA VAL A 42 4.41 -7.11 -1.59
C VAL A 42 4.09 -6.03 -0.55
N LEU A 43 4.59 -4.82 -0.73
CA LEU A 43 4.26 -3.71 0.17
C LEU A 43 2.76 -3.37 0.10
N MET A 44 2.20 -3.32 -1.11
CA MET A 44 0.76 -3.09 -1.27
C MET A 44 -0.05 -4.17 -0.56
N GLY A 45 0.33 -5.43 -0.75
CA GLY A 45 -0.37 -6.55 -0.10
C GLY A 45 -0.27 -6.48 1.42
N LEU A 46 0.90 -6.15 1.95
CA LEU A 46 1.08 -6.01 3.40
C LEU A 46 0.27 -4.85 3.97
N ILE A 47 0.20 -3.73 3.25
CA ILE A 47 -0.62 -2.59 3.67
C ILE A 47 -2.07 -3.02 3.83
N TYR A 48 -2.63 -3.73 2.85
CA TYR A 48 -4.01 -4.20 2.92
C TYR A 48 -4.21 -5.24 4.03
N ALA A 49 -3.34 -6.25 4.10
CA ALA A 49 -3.49 -7.31 5.10
C ALA A 49 -3.39 -6.75 6.52
N GLU A 50 -2.40 -5.91 6.79
CA GLU A 50 -2.22 -5.30 8.11
C GLU A 50 -3.38 -4.37 8.46
N SER A 51 -3.87 -3.60 7.47
CA SER A 51 -4.98 -2.68 7.70
C SER A 51 -6.27 -3.42 8.08
N PHE A 52 -6.58 -4.50 7.38
CA PHE A 52 -7.77 -5.29 7.68
C PHE A 52 -7.65 -6.11 8.96
N LEU A 53 -6.42 -6.38 9.41
CA LEU A 53 -6.16 -6.99 10.73
C LEU A 53 -6.06 -5.94 11.83
N GLU A 54 -6.21 -4.67 11.49
CA GLU A 54 -6.10 -3.53 12.40
C GLU A 54 -4.71 -3.36 13.01
N HIS A 55 -3.69 -3.87 12.32
CA HIS A 55 -2.29 -3.66 12.67
C HIS A 55 -1.80 -2.36 12.04
N PHE A 56 -2.33 -1.23 12.51
CA PHE A 56 -2.12 0.06 11.84
C PHE A 56 -0.68 0.56 11.94
N ALA A 57 0.04 0.26 13.02
CA ALA A 57 1.44 0.66 13.14
C ALA A 57 2.29 0.00 12.06
N GLU A 58 2.10 -1.29 11.83
CA GLU A 58 2.81 -2.03 10.77
C GLU A 58 2.39 -1.52 9.39
N ALA A 59 1.09 -1.30 9.18
CA ALA A 59 0.58 -0.77 7.93
C ALA A 59 1.23 0.58 7.59
N ARG A 60 1.35 1.47 8.57
CA ARG A 60 1.98 2.78 8.39
C ARG A 60 3.46 2.66 8.01
N THR A 61 4.17 1.71 8.60
CA THR A 61 5.57 1.45 8.28
C THR A 61 5.70 1.03 6.82
N TYR A 62 4.86 0.10 6.36
CA TYR A 62 4.89 -0.34 4.97
C TYR A 62 4.48 0.77 4.00
N ALA A 63 3.51 1.61 4.39
CA ALA A 63 3.11 2.75 3.57
C ALA A 63 4.25 3.76 3.40
N SER A 64 5.02 4.01 4.47
CA SER A 64 6.18 4.88 4.40
C SER A 64 7.24 4.33 3.44
N GLN A 65 7.47 3.01 3.47
CA GLN A 65 8.38 2.36 2.53
C GLN A 65 7.87 2.47 1.10
N LEU A 66 6.56 2.32 0.90
CA LEU A 66 5.95 2.43 -0.41
C LEU A 66 6.15 3.83 -1.01
N ILE A 67 5.92 4.87 -0.20
CA ILE A 67 6.15 6.25 -0.62
C ILE A 67 7.63 6.45 -0.99
N SER A 68 8.54 5.92 -0.17
CA SER A 68 9.98 6.08 -0.39
C SER A 68 10.47 5.38 -1.65
N CYS A 69 9.84 4.28 -2.06
CA CYS A 69 10.28 3.54 -3.24
C CYS A 69 9.55 3.92 -4.53
N ALA A 70 8.58 4.83 -4.47
CA ALA A 70 7.84 5.29 -5.64
C ALA A 70 8.79 5.94 -6.65
N ILE A 71 8.73 5.48 -7.91
CA ILE A 71 9.67 5.91 -8.95
C ILE A 71 9.13 7.06 -9.81
N ASP A 72 7.83 7.34 -9.76
CA ASP A 72 7.21 8.39 -10.55
C ASP A 72 6.02 9.01 -9.80
N HIS A 73 5.38 9.99 -10.43
CA HIS A 73 4.26 10.69 -9.81
C HIS A 73 3.02 9.80 -9.67
N GLU A 74 2.81 8.89 -10.60
CA GLU A 74 1.69 7.96 -10.52
C GLU A 74 1.82 7.05 -9.30
N GLU A 75 2.98 6.43 -9.11
CA GLU A 75 3.24 5.60 -7.94
C GLU A 75 3.16 6.41 -6.66
N LYS A 76 3.66 7.65 -6.69
CA LYS A 76 3.66 8.50 -5.51
C LYS A 76 2.25 8.81 -5.03
N HIS A 77 1.33 9.18 -5.92
CA HIS A 77 -0.03 9.47 -5.49
C HIS A 77 -0.75 8.19 -5.03
N ILE A 78 -0.47 7.05 -5.66
CA ILE A 78 -1.03 5.76 -5.20
C ILE A 78 -0.56 5.46 -3.78
N ALA A 79 0.73 5.63 -3.50
CA ALA A 79 1.29 5.37 -2.17
C ALA A 79 0.69 6.29 -1.11
N ILE A 80 0.52 7.57 -1.42
CA ILE A 80 -0.12 8.53 -0.53
C ILE A 80 -1.58 8.14 -0.28
N HIS A 81 -2.28 7.67 -1.32
CA HIS A 81 -3.65 7.17 -1.19
C HIS A 81 -3.73 6.02 -0.19
N GLN A 82 -2.79 5.08 -0.25
CA GLN A 82 -2.76 3.96 0.69
C GLN A 82 -2.54 4.46 2.12
N ALA A 83 -1.67 5.43 2.32
CA ALA A 83 -1.46 6.04 3.64
C ALA A 83 -2.76 6.68 4.15
N GLY A 84 -3.50 7.36 3.28
CA GLY A 84 -4.80 7.94 3.63
C GLY A 84 -5.84 6.89 4.00
N MET A 85 -5.87 5.79 3.25
CA MET A 85 -6.76 4.66 3.53
C MET A 85 -6.51 4.09 4.93
N ILE A 86 -5.24 3.91 5.31
CA ILE A 86 -4.87 3.41 6.63
C ILE A 86 -5.43 4.32 7.73
N GLU A 87 -5.24 5.63 7.58
CA GLU A 87 -5.70 6.58 8.59
C GLU A 87 -7.22 6.60 8.69
N ARG A 88 -7.92 6.50 7.54
CA ARG A 88 -9.37 6.40 7.54
C ARG A 88 -9.85 5.16 8.28
N MET A 89 -9.23 4.00 8.02
CA MET A 89 -9.60 2.75 8.68
C MET A 89 -9.27 2.79 10.18
N ALA A 90 -8.21 3.52 10.56
CA ALA A 90 -7.83 3.70 11.96
C ALA A 90 -8.70 4.73 12.68
N GLY A 91 -9.60 5.41 11.98
CA GLY A 91 -10.46 6.44 12.56
C GLY A 91 -9.81 7.81 12.68
N ALA A 92 -8.62 7.98 12.14
CA ALA A 92 -7.91 9.26 12.14
C ALA A 92 -8.32 10.08 10.91
N TYR A 93 -9.56 10.56 10.91
CA TYR A 93 -10.19 11.16 9.72
C TYR A 93 -9.51 12.45 9.27
N ASP A 94 -9.01 13.26 10.19
CA ASP A 94 -8.30 14.49 9.84
C ASP A 94 -6.99 14.19 9.10
N LYS A 95 -6.24 13.18 9.56
CA LYS A 95 -5.02 12.74 8.90
C LYS A 95 -5.33 12.15 7.52
N ALA A 96 -6.39 11.35 7.44
CA ALA A 96 -6.83 10.76 6.17
C ALA A 96 -7.17 11.87 5.17
N MET A 97 -7.93 12.88 5.58
CA MET A 97 -8.31 13.99 4.73
C MET A 97 -7.08 14.74 4.22
N ASN A 98 -6.12 15.03 5.10
CA ASN A 98 -4.90 15.73 4.71
C ASN A 98 -4.13 14.94 3.65
N LEU A 99 -4.04 13.62 3.79
CA LEU A 99 -3.36 12.76 2.82
C LEU A 99 -4.09 12.72 1.50
N PHE A 100 -5.41 12.63 1.51
CA PHE A 100 -6.21 12.65 0.27
C PHE A 100 -6.10 13.99 -0.44
N LEU A 101 -6.02 15.09 0.30
CA LEU A 101 -5.80 16.41 -0.28
C LEU A 101 -4.41 16.52 -0.90
N GLN A 102 -3.39 15.92 -0.28
CA GLN A 102 -2.05 15.86 -0.86
C GLN A 102 -2.05 15.05 -2.17
N GLU A 103 -2.75 13.94 -2.20
CA GLU A 103 -2.90 13.12 -3.40
C GLU A 103 -3.59 13.92 -4.50
N GLU A 104 -4.69 14.58 -4.18
CA GLU A 104 -5.44 15.41 -5.14
C GLU A 104 -4.57 16.51 -5.73
N ALA A 105 -3.81 17.21 -4.88
CA ALA A 105 -2.90 18.26 -5.33
C ALA A 105 -1.82 17.71 -6.27
N LEU A 106 -1.30 16.52 -5.97
CA LEU A 106 -0.29 15.87 -6.80
C LEU A 106 -0.86 15.49 -8.17
N ILE A 107 -2.09 14.96 -8.19
CA ILE A 107 -2.77 14.58 -9.43
C ILE A 107 -3.03 15.83 -10.30
N GLU A 108 -3.56 16.90 -9.71
CA GLU A 108 -3.83 18.14 -10.41
C GLU A 108 -2.58 18.75 -11.04
N LYS A 109 -1.45 18.67 -10.30
CA LYS A 109 -0.18 19.26 -10.77
C LYS A 109 0.44 18.44 -11.90
N ASN A 110 0.38 17.10 -11.83
CA ASN A 110 1.13 16.23 -12.72
C ASN A 110 0.27 15.53 -13.78
N PHE A 111 -1.04 15.46 -13.55
CA PHE A 111 -2.01 14.79 -14.45
C PHE A 111 -3.26 15.64 -14.61
N PRO A 112 -3.14 16.88 -15.13
CA PRO A 112 -4.29 17.80 -15.13
C PRO A 112 -5.50 17.29 -15.93
N ASP A 113 -5.28 16.46 -16.95
CA ASP A 113 -6.37 15.88 -17.74
C ASP A 113 -7.10 14.79 -16.96
N ASP A 114 -6.41 14.10 -16.06
CA ASP A 114 -6.96 13.04 -15.24
C ASP A 114 -7.73 13.59 -14.03
N ALA A 115 -7.43 14.81 -13.64
CA ALA A 115 -8.09 15.45 -12.51
C ALA A 115 -9.53 15.87 -12.81
N LEU A 116 -9.89 15.91 -14.10
CA LEU A 116 -11.22 16.30 -14.54
C LEU A 116 -12.18 15.12 -14.54
#